data_320a67d931c3ffecef87a614799e211e
#
_entry.id   320a67d931c3ffecef87a614799e211e
#
_cell.length_a   1.000
_cell.length_b   1.000
_cell.length_c   1.000
_cell.angle_alpha   90.00
_cell.angle_beta   90.00
_cell.angle_gamma   90.00
#
_symmetry.space_group_name_H-M   'P 1'
#
loop_
_entity.id
_entity.type
_entity.pdbx_description
1 polymer ?
#
loop_
_entity_poly.entity_id
_entity_poly.type
_entity_poly.pdbx_seq_one_letter_code
_entity_poly.pdbx_strand_id
1 'polypeptide(L)'
;DLTGDWSSDVCSSDLNACDSPLRGLMVIGISCVVMAVLLAAAELSCRHRRTVGEMRLRDALIVGIAQVGALIPGVSRSGSTLTAALFLNFKREEAARFSFLLGLPAIALAGLKELWVLFHAHIPAEAWSHLIFGLVIASVSAFCAIWGLMKFLERFSTWPFVIYRAALGIFLIVAVSTGFLS
;
A
#
# COMPACT_ATOMS: atom_id res chain seq x y z
N ASP A 1 -13.99 19.30 -29.55
CA ASP A 1 -12.66 18.75 -29.25
C ASP A 1 -12.72 17.98 -27.93
N LEU A 2 -13.20 16.73 -28.02
CA LEU A 2 -13.37 15.82 -26.88
C LEU A 2 -12.08 15.02 -26.56
N THR A 3 -10.96 15.39 -27.19
CA THR A 3 -9.63 14.86 -26.86
C THR A 3 -8.88 15.75 -25.86
N GLY A 4 -9.62 16.63 -25.16
CA GLY A 4 -9.11 17.43 -24.06
C GLY A 4 -8.58 16.52 -22.96
N ASP A 5 -7.39 16.20 -23.11
CA ASP A 5 -6.23 16.19 -22.22
C ASP A 5 -6.42 15.62 -20.79
N TRP A 6 -7.22 14.56 -20.68
CA TRP A 6 -7.33 13.80 -19.43
C TRP A 6 -5.99 13.22 -18.96
N SER A 7 -5.09 12.94 -19.90
CA SER A 7 -3.76 12.41 -19.60
C SER A 7 -2.82 13.49 -19.09
N SER A 8 -2.95 14.72 -19.56
CA SER A 8 -2.08 15.82 -19.14
C SER A 8 -2.49 16.44 -17.81
N ASP A 9 -3.80 16.56 -17.50
CA ASP A 9 -4.23 17.14 -16.24
C ASP A 9 -4.01 16.19 -15.06
N VAL A 10 -4.23 14.90 -15.21
CA VAL A 10 -3.90 13.91 -14.19
C VAL A 10 -2.38 13.75 -14.08
N CYS A 11 -1.66 13.72 -15.19
CA CYS A 11 -0.22 13.59 -15.19
C CYS A 11 0.47 14.88 -14.73
N SER A 12 -0.06 16.06 -15.05
CA SER A 12 0.53 17.35 -14.61
C SER A 12 0.25 17.65 -13.14
N SER A 13 -0.91 17.27 -12.59
CA SER A 13 -1.16 17.38 -11.16
C SER A 13 -0.30 16.40 -10.36
N ASP A 14 -0.06 15.20 -10.90
CA ASP A 14 0.84 14.23 -10.27
C ASP A 14 2.32 14.64 -10.43
N LEU A 15 2.72 15.26 -11.54
CA LEU A 15 4.07 15.79 -11.75
C LEU A 15 4.36 17.00 -10.86
N ASN A 16 3.40 17.94 -10.69
CA ASN A 16 3.52 19.03 -9.74
C ASN A 16 3.52 18.55 -8.27
N ALA A 17 2.92 17.38 -8.00
CA ALA A 17 3.01 16.71 -6.71
C ALA A 17 4.36 15.98 -6.51
N CYS A 18 5.09 15.66 -7.59
CA CYS A 18 6.45 15.13 -7.52
C CYS A 18 7.51 16.17 -7.12
N ASP A 19 7.24 17.46 -7.30
CA ASP A 19 8.14 18.55 -6.90
C ASP A 19 8.18 18.81 -5.39
N SER A 20 7.35 18.17 -4.60
CA SER A 20 7.49 18.23 -3.15
C SER A 20 8.68 17.36 -2.70
N PRO A 21 9.57 17.86 -1.84
CA PRO A 21 10.78 17.13 -1.40
C PRO A 21 10.46 15.77 -0.73
N LEU A 22 9.25 15.60 -0.20
CA LEU A 22 8.78 14.34 0.40
C LEU A 22 8.34 13.28 -0.61
N ARG A 23 8.16 13.64 -1.88
CA ARG A 23 7.69 12.73 -2.95
C ARG A 23 8.77 12.36 -3.96
N GLY A 24 10.00 12.81 -3.76
CA GLY A 24 11.11 12.44 -4.62
C GLY A 24 11.45 10.94 -4.56
N LEU A 25 11.97 10.40 -5.66
CA LEU A 25 12.40 9.00 -5.76
C LEU A 25 13.39 8.61 -4.66
N MET A 26 14.22 9.55 -4.21
CA MET A 26 15.15 9.33 -3.09
C MET A 26 14.40 9.05 -1.79
N VAL A 27 13.32 9.81 -1.49
CA VAL A 27 12.50 9.61 -0.30
C VAL A 27 11.81 8.24 -0.36
N ILE A 28 11.30 7.85 -1.52
CA ILE A 28 10.70 6.52 -1.73
C ILE A 28 11.74 5.42 -1.48
N GLY A 29 12.95 5.57 -2.03
CA GLY A 29 14.03 4.61 -1.83
C GLY A 29 14.41 4.45 -0.35
N ILE A 30 14.65 5.57 0.35
CA ILE A 30 14.98 5.58 1.78
C ILE A 30 13.83 4.98 2.60
N SER A 31 12.59 5.38 2.35
CA SER A 31 11.42 4.84 3.05
C SER A 31 11.26 3.33 2.86
N CYS A 32 11.53 2.81 1.66
CA CYS A 32 11.52 1.37 1.39
C CYS A 32 12.57 0.64 2.21
N VAL A 33 13.80 1.15 2.29
CA VAL A 33 14.88 0.54 3.10
C VAL A 33 14.56 0.59 4.58
N VAL A 34 14.14 1.74 5.10
CA VAL A 34 13.75 1.91 6.52
C VAL A 34 12.64 0.93 6.89
N MET A 35 11.60 0.83 6.07
CA MET A 35 10.51 -0.10 6.31
C MET A 35 10.92 -1.58 6.18
N ALA A 36 11.87 -1.90 5.30
CA ALA A 36 12.43 -3.25 5.23
C ALA A 36 13.17 -3.62 6.53
N VAL A 37 13.97 -2.70 7.07
CA VAL A 37 14.67 -2.88 8.35
C VAL A 37 13.67 -3.01 9.51
N LEU A 38 12.65 -2.16 9.57
CA LEU A 38 11.62 -2.24 10.62
C LEU A 38 10.83 -3.54 10.55
N LEU A 39 10.47 -3.99 9.35
CA LEU A 39 9.78 -5.27 9.16
C LEU A 39 10.68 -6.46 9.54
N ALA A 40 11.96 -6.43 9.20
CA ALA A 40 12.93 -7.44 9.62
C ALA A 40 13.09 -7.47 11.14
N ALA A 41 13.22 -6.30 11.78
CA ALA A 41 13.30 -6.19 13.22
C ALA A 41 12.04 -6.72 13.92
N ALA A 42 10.84 -6.40 13.37
CA ALA A 42 9.58 -6.92 13.88
C ALA A 42 9.51 -8.44 13.76
N GLU A 43 9.92 -9.00 12.62
CA GLU A 43 9.93 -10.43 12.37
C GLU A 43 10.86 -11.20 13.34
N LEU A 44 12.05 -10.63 13.62
CA LEU A 44 13.03 -11.23 14.52
C LEU A 44 12.64 -11.09 16.01
N SER A 45 11.96 -10.00 16.37
CA SER A 45 11.58 -9.70 17.75
C SER A 45 10.27 -10.34 18.17
N CYS A 46 9.41 -10.68 17.21
CA CYS A 46 8.06 -11.11 17.45
C CYS A 46 7.97 -12.60 17.82
N ARG A 47 7.15 -12.91 18.83
CA ARG A 47 6.87 -14.29 19.25
C ARG A 47 5.70 -14.94 18.52
N HIS A 48 5.00 -14.19 17.66
CA HIS A 48 3.88 -14.64 16.83
C HIS A 48 2.79 -15.46 17.57
N ARG A 49 2.39 -15.02 18.75
CA ARG A 49 1.50 -15.81 19.63
C ARG A 49 0.07 -15.30 19.68
N ARG A 50 -0.15 -13.99 19.51
CA ARG A 50 -1.47 -13.36 19.68
C ARG A 50 -2.32 -13.47 18.43
N THR A 51 -3.62 -13.63 18.65
CA THR A 51 -4.67 -13.62 17.62
C THR A 51 -5.43 -12.30 17.64
N VAL A 52 -6.15 -11.97 16.55
CA VAL A 52 -6.99 -10.75 16.49
C VAL A 52 -8.05 -10.74 17.58
N GLY A 53 -8.56 -11.91 18.01
CA GLY A 53 -9.52 -12.01 19.12
C GLY A 53 -8.98 -11.50 20.48
N GLU A 54 -7.67 -11.41 20.63
CA GLU A 54 -6.99 -10.88 21.83
C GLU A 54 -6.60 -9.40 21.70
N MET A 55 -7.03 -8.74 20.61
CA MET A 55 -6.71 -7.36 20.33
C MET A 55 -7.42 -6.42 21.31
N ARG A 56 -6.66 -5.52 21.90
CA ARG A 56 -7.15 -4.46 22.77
C ARG A 56 -7.27 -3.15 22.00
N LEU A 57 -8.09 -2.25 22.48
CA LEU A 57 -8.22 -0.91 21.90
C LEU A 57 -6.87 -0.19 21.76
N ARG A 58 -5.95 -0.37 22.72
CA ARG A 58 -4.59 0.17 22.63
C ARG A 58 -3.81 -0.36 21.45
N ASP A 59 -3.93 -1.67 21.16
CA ASP A 59 -3.25 -2.30 20.02
C ASP A 59 -3.79 -1.71 18.71
N ALA A 60 -5.11 -1.59 18.60
CA ALA A 60 -5.75 -0.99 17.43
C ALA A 60 -5.33 0.48 17.22
N LEU A 61 -5.21 1.26 18.29
CA LEU A 61 -4.73 2.63 18.23
C LEU A 61 -3.26 2.71 17.77
N ILE A 62 -2.38 1.85 18.28
CA ILE A 62 -0.96 1.81 17.87
C ILE A 62 -0.85 1.49 16.37
N VAL A 63 -1.58 0.47 15.90
CA VAL A 63 -1.58 0.12 14.48
C VAL A 63 -2.22 1.21 13.62
N GLY A 64 -3.28 1.87 14.13
CA GLY A 64 -3.91 3.01 13.48
C GLY A 64 -2.96 4.21 13.34
N ILE A 65 -2.19 4.53 14.39
CA ILE A 65 -1.17 5.58 14.34
C ILE A 65 -0.05 5.20 13.35
N ALA A 66 0.39 3.95 13.34
CA ALA A 66 1.36 3.46 12.36
C ALA A 66 0.88 3.63 10.91
N GLN A 67 -0.44 3.54 10.68
CA GLN A 67 -1.02 3.80 9.36
C GLN A 67 -0.82 5.25 8.89
N VAL A 68 -0.73 6.22 9.81
CA VAL A 68 -0.44 7.62 9.46
C VAL A 68 0.93 7.75 8.80
N GLY A 69 1.90 6.93 9.20
CA GLY A 69 3.22 6.87 8.55
C GLY A 69 3.14 6.53 7.04
N ALA A 70 2.08 5.90 6.61
CA ALA A 70 1.86 5.59 5.20
C ALA A 70 1.51 6.82 4.31
N LEU A 71 1.34 7.99 4.89
CA LEU A 71 1.28 9.27 4.16
C LEU A 71 2.63 9.61 3.51
N ILE A 72 3.71 9.06 4.04
CA ILE A 72 5.04 9.21 3.44
C ILE A 72 5.15 8.27 2.24
N PRO A 73 5.47 8.78 1.04
CA PRO A 73 5.67 7.95 -0.15
C PRO A 73 6.73 6.87 0.08
N GLY A 74 6.46 5.65 -0.38
CA GLY A 74 7.35 4.50 -0.19
C GLY A 74 7.12 3.69 1.09
N VAL A 75 6.44 4.23 2.10
CA VAL A 75 6.19 3.52 3.37
C VAL A 75 5.16 2.42 3.24
N SER A 76 4.37 2.30 2.23
CA SER A 76 3.33 1.27 2.08
C SER A 76 2.38 1.14 3.31
N ARG A 77 1.10 1.42 3.11
CA ARG A 77 0.10 1.38 4.18
C ARG A 77 0.01 0.00 4.86
N SER A 78 -0.11 -1.06 4.08
CA SER A 78 -0.15 -2.42 4.60
C SER A 78 1.17 -2.84 5.24
N GLY A 79 2.31 -2.34 4.75
CA GLY A 79 3.62 -2.60 5.34
C GLY A 79 3.76 -2.01 6.73
N SER A 80 3.36 -0.74 6.95
CA SER A 80 3.45 -0.09 8.27
C SER A 80 2.52 -0.72 9.30
N THR A 81 1.28 -1.00 8.93
CA THR A 81 0.30 -1.62 9.83
C THR A 81 0.67 -3.08 10.15
N LEU A 82 1.15 -3.85 9.16
CA LEU A 82 1.68 -5.21 9.37
C LEU A 82 2.87 -5.19 10.34
N THR A 83 3.84 -4.31 10.11
CA THR A 83 5.03 -4.18 10.97
C THR A 83 4.64 -3.83 12.42
N ALA A 84 3.73 -2.87 12.60
CA ALA A 84 3.25 -2.49 13.92
C ALA A 84 2.51 -3.65 14.63
N ALA A 85 1.67 -4.39 13.91
CA ALA A 85 0.97 -5.55 14.46
C ALA A 85 1.94 -6.68 14.83
N LEU A 86 3.00 -6.90 14.05
CA LEU A 86 4.05 -7.86 14.39
C LEU A 86 4.81 -7.46 15.67
N PHE A 87 5.17 -6.19 15.85
CA PHE A 87 5.77 -5.71 17.11
C PHE A 87 4.86 -5.94 18.33
N LEU A 88 3.54 -5.95 18.15
CA LEU A 88 2.56 -6.30 19.18
C LEU A 88 2.41 -7.81 19.39
N ASN A 89 3.26 -8.63 18.80
CA ASN A 89 3.28 -10.09 18.87
C ASN A 89 2.09 -10.82 18.25
N PHE A 90 1.40 -10.21 17.29
CA PHE A 90 0.37 -10.91 16.52
C PHE A 90 0.99 -11.93 15.56
N LYS A 91 0.27 -13.02 15.28
CA LYS A 91 0.64 -13.97 14.23
C LYS A 91 0.68 -13.27 12.88
N ARG A 92 1.54 -13.69 11.96
CA ARG A 92 1.71 -13.06 10.63
C ARG A 92 0.41 -12.95 9.86
N GLU A 93 -0.33 -14.03 9.79
CA GLU A 93 -1.64 -14.09 9.15
C GLU A 93 -2.63 -13.11 9.79
N GLU A 94 -2.73 -13.12 11.12
CA GLU A 94 -3.63 -12.25 11.88
C GLU A 94 -3.25 -10.77 11.72
N ALA A 95 -1.96 -10.45 11.73
CA ALA A 95 -1.45 -9.11 11.48
C ALA A 95 -1.79 -8.62 10.06
N ALA A 96 -1.63 -9.48 9.05
CA ALA A 96 -2.01 -9.17 7.68
C ALA A 96 -3.53 -8.99 7.54
N ARG A 97 -4.33 -9.90 8.11
CA ARG A 97 -5.79 -9.81 8.11
C ARG A 97 -6.28 -8.51 8.72
N PHE A 98 -5.76 -8.14 9.88
CA PHE A 98 -6.11 -6.88 10.52
C PHE A 98 -5.68 -5.67 9.67
N SER A 99 -4.49 -5.70 9.09
CA SER A 99 -3.97 -4.67 8.20
C SER A 99 -4.88 -4.43 6.98
N PHE A 100 -5.39 -5.51 6.37
CA PHE A 100 -6.36 -5.40 5.28
C PHE A 100 -7.70 -4.84 5.74
N LEU A 101 -8.24 -5.34 6.86
CA LEU A 101 -9.50 -4.85 7.41
C LEU A 101 -9.44 -3.35 7.75
N LEU A 102 -8.32 -2.90 8.32
CA LEU A 102 -8.10 -1.48 8.63
C LEU A 102 -8.01 -0.63 7.35
N GLY A 103 -7.56 -1.21 6.24
CA GLY A 103 -7.51 -0.55 4.94
C GLY A 103 -8.87 -0.38 4.25
N LEU A 104 -9.84 -1.27 4.52
CA LEU A 104 -11.13 -1.28 3.83
C LEU A 104 -11.91 0.05 3.92
N PRO A 105 -12.07 0.70 5.10
CA PRO A 105 -12.78 1.96 5.18
C PRO A 105 -12.17 3.06 4.33
N ALA A 106 -10.84 3.17 4.33
CA ALA A 106 -10.13 4.18 3.55
C ALA A 106 -10.25 3.95 2.04
N ILE A 107 -10.14 2.70 1.60
CA ILE A 107 -10.32 2.33 0.19
C ILE A 107 -11.78 2.54 -0.24
N ALA A 108 -12.74 2.18 0.60
CA ALA A 108 -14.16 2.37 0.32
C ALA A 108 -14.51 3.85 0.17
N LEU A 109 -14.02 4.72 1.06
CA LEU A 109 -14.24 6.17 0.96
C LEU A 109 -13.60 6.77 -0.29
N ALA A 110 -12.37 6.36 -0.63
CA ALA A 110 -11.70 6.77 -1.86
C ALA A 110 -12.49 6.32 -3.10
N GLY A 111 -12.92 5.05 -3.13
CA GLY A 111 -13.72 4.52 -4.24
C GLY A 111 -15.09 5.20 -4.38
N LEU A 112 -15.74 5.55 -3.28
CA LEU A 112 -17.01 6.32 -3.30
C LEU A 112 -16.78 7.73 -3.85
N LYS A 113 -15.69 8.39 -3.49
CA LYS A 113 -15.32 9.69 -4.05
C LYS A 113 -15.12 9.61 -5.57
N GLU A 114 -14.33 8.65 -6.04
CA GLU A 114 -14.08 8.46 -7.48
C GLU A 114 -15.38 8.11 -8.22
N LEU A 115 -16.22 7.27 -7.63
CA LEU A 115 -17.52 6.93 -8.20
C LEU A 115 -18.43 8.16 -8.30
N TRP A 116 -18.43 9.03 -7.29
CA TRP A 116 -19.16 10.31 -7.32
C TRP A 116 -18.68 11.21 -8.47
N VAL A 117 -17.37 11.38 -8.63
CA VAL A 117 -16.78 12.15 -9.73
C VAL A 117 -17.19 11.55 -11.08
N LEU A 118 -17.16 10.23 -11.21
CA LEU A 118 -17.49 9.51 -12.41
C LEU A 118 -18.96 9.73 -12.83
N PHE A 119 -19.89 9.71 -11.88
CA PHE A 119 -21.32 9.98 -12.17
C PHE A 119 -21.59 11.41 -12.65
N HIS A 120 -20.76 12.38 -12.27
CA HIS A 120 -20.91 13.78 -12.71
C HIS A 120 -20.13 14.08 -13.99
N ALA A 121 -19.25 13.20 -14.44
CA ALA A 121 -18.36 13.40 -15.59
C ALA A 121 -18.99 13.06 -16.96
N HIS A 122 -20.33 12.99 -17.11
CA HIS A 122 -21.03 12.75 -18.38
C HIS A 122 -20.34 11.75 -19.33
N ILE A 123 -20.01 10.59 -18.82
CA ILE A 123 -19.25 9.55 -19.55
C ILE A 123 -20.17 8.91 -20.60
N PRO A 124 -19.70 8.72 -21.86
CA PRO A 124 -20.48 8.04 -22.89
C PRO A 124 -20.81 6.60 -22.50
N ALA A 125 -21.98 6.12 -22.92
CA ALA A 125 -22.49 4.80 -22.53
C ALA A 125 -21.54 3.63 -22.85
N GLU A 126 -20.76 3.77 -23.91
CA GLU A 126 -19.74 2.77 -24.30
C GLU A 126 -18.62 2.63 -23.27
N ALA A 127 -18.22 3.72 -22.63
CA ALA A 127 -17.16 3.69 -21.63
C ALA A 127 -17.57 2.96 -20.35
N TRP A 128 -18.87 2.93 -20.03
CA TRP A 128 -19.39 2.18 -18.87
C TRP A 128 -19.18 0.67 -19.03
N SER A 129 -19.31 0.12 -20.24
CA SER A 129 -19.08 -1.30 -20.46
C SER A 129 -17.63 -1.70 -20.21
N HIS A 130 -16.67 -0.89 -20.68
CA HIS A 130 -15.25 -1.11 -20.42
C HIS A 130 -14.89 -0.95 -18.94
N LEU A 131 -15.51 0.03 -18.28
CA LEU A 131 -15.31 0.25 -16.84
C LEU A 131 -15.81 -0.92 -16.01
N ILE A 132 -17.02 -1.43 -16.26
CA ILE A 132 -17.58 -2.57 -15.54
C ILE A 132 -16.73 -3.81 -15.77
N PHE A 133 -16.34 -4.08 -17.03
CA PHE A 133 -15.48 -5.22 -17.35
C PHE A 133 -14.12 -5.12 -16.62
N GLY A 134 -13.48 -3.95 -16.66
CA GLY A 134 -12.25 -3.70 -15.93
C GLY A 134 -12.40 -3.87 -14.42
N LEU A 135 -13.50 -3.39 -13.84
CA LEU A 135 -13.78 -3.52 -12.41
C LEU A 135 -13.96 -4.98 -11.99
N VAL A 136 -14.66 -5.78 -12.79
CA VAL A 136 -14.84 -7.22 -12.53
C VAL A 136 -13.50 -7.94 -12.54
N ILE A 137 -12.68 -7.72 -13.59
CA ILE A 137 -11.35 -8.34 -13.69
C ILE A 137 -10.47 -7.90 -12.52
N ALA A 138 -10.44 -6.61 -12.19
CA ALA A 138 -9.67 -6.09 -11.08
C ALA A 138 -10.11 -6.70 -9.74
N SER A 139 -11.42 -6.86 -9.52
CA SER A 139 -11.97 -7.44 -8.30
C SER A 139 -11.58 -8.90 -8.15
N VAL A 140 -11.70 -9.69 -9.20
CA VAL A 140 -11.31 -11.12 -9.20
C VAL A 140 -9.80 -11.26 -8.97
N SER A 141 -9.00 -10.46 -9.68
CA SER A 141 -7.54 -10.45 -9.53
C SER A 141 -7.11 -10.06 -8.11
N ALA A 142 -7.72 -9.01 -7.54
CA ALA A 142 -7.46 -8.57 -6.18
C ALA A 142 -7.84 -9.65 -5.15
N PHE A 143 -8.99 -10.30 -5.33
CA PHE A 143 -9.43 -11.40 -4.45
C PHE A 143 -8.42 -12.55 -4.48
N CYS A 144 -8.01 -13.00 -5.68
CA CYS A 144 -7.02 -14.07 -5.83
C CYS A 144 -5.67 -13.68 -5.20
N ALA A 145 -5.22 -12.44 -5.40
CA ALA A 145 -3.97 -11.94 -4.84
C ALA A 145 -4.00 -11.90 -3.30
N ILE A 146 -5.09 -11.39 -2.71
CA ILE A 146 -5.24 -11.32 -1.25
C ILE A 146 -5.33 -12.74 -0.66
N TRP A 147 -6.14 -13.61 -1.27
CA TRP A 147 -6.25 -15.00 -0.84
C TRP A 147 -4.92 -15.73 -0.90
N GLY A 148 -4.19 -15.58 -2.01
CA GLY A 148 -2.85 -16.16 -2.18
C GLY A 148 -1.85 -15.63 -1.15
N LEU A 149 -1.87 -14.30 -0.89
CA LEU A 149 -1.01 -13.67 0.10
C LEU A 149 -1.30 -14.18 1.52
N MET A 150 -2.58 -14.29 1.89
CA MET A 150 -2.97 -14.82 3.20
C MET A 150 -2.46 -16.25 3.39
N LYS A 151 -2.68 -17.10 2.38
CA LYS A 151 -2.21 -18.48 2.39
C LYS A 151 -0.69 -18.61 2.40
N PHE A 152 -0.01 -17.66 1.76
CA PHE A 152 1.44 -17.57 1.81
C PHE A 152 1.94 -17.23 3.21
N LEU A 153 1.34 -16.24 3.89
CA LEU A 153 1.73 -15.81 5.23
C LEU A 153 1.40 -16.84 6.33
N GLU A 154 0.43 -17.73 6.10
CA GLU A 154 0.18 -18.89 6.97
C GLU A 154 1.38 -19.87 7.00
N ARG A 155 2.05 -20.02 5.86
CA ARG A 155 3.08 -21.07 5.68
C ARG A 155 4.50 -20.55 5.69
N PHE A 156 4.68 -19.32 5.25
CA PHE A 156 5.99 -18.71 5.04
C PHE A 156 6.16 -17.48 5.91
N SER A 157 7.42 -17.06 6.04
CA SER A 157 7.82 -15.85 6.75
C SER A 157 7.63 -14.58 5.90
N THR A 158 7.70 -13.41 6.53
CA THR A 158 7.69 -12.10 5.85
C THR A 158 9.00 -11.75 5.15
N TRP A 159 10.04 -12.59 5.25
CA TRP A 159 11.36 -12.38 4.65
C TRP A 159 11.37 -12.04 3.16
N PRO A 160 10.57 -12.68 2.28
CA PRO A 160 10.52 -12.31 0.87
C PRO A 160 10.13 -10.85 0.65
N PHE A 161 9.22 -10.31 1.48
CA PHE A 161 8.83 -8.90 1.42
C PHE A 161 9.93 -7.96 1.90
N VAL A 162 10.68 -8.36 2.93
CA VAL A 162 11.85 -7.63 3.43
C VAL A 162 12.90 -7.52 2.33
N ILE A 163 13.25 -8.64 1.71
CA ILE A 163 14.28 -8.70 0.65
C ILE A 163 13.84 -7.86 -0.56
N TYR A 164 12.59 -8.03 -1.02
CA TYR A 164 12.07 -7.27 -2.15
C TYR A 164 12.13 -5.76 -1.89
N ARG A 165 11.69 -5.30 -0.72
CA ARG A 165 11.68 -3.88 -0.37
C ARG A 165 13.08 -3.32 -0.20
N ALA A 166 13.99 -4.07 0.41
CA ALA A 166 15.39 -3.67 0.55
C ALA A 166 16.06 -3.54 -0.83
N ALA A 167 15.87 -4.53 -1.70
CA ALA A 167 16.40 -4.51 -3.06
C ALA A 167 15.85 -3.34 -3.88
N LEU A 168 14.53 -3.11 -3.85
CA LEU A 168 13.89 -2.00 -4.54
C LEU A 168 14.37 -0.64 -4.01
N GLY A 169 14.46 -0.49 -2.68
CA GLY A 169 14.91 0.75 -2.07
C GLY A 169 16.37 1.07 -2.41
N ILE A 170 17.25 0.08 -2.33
CA ILE A 170 18.67 0.23 -2.73
C ILE A 170 18.77 0.55 -4.22
N PHE A 171 18.02 -0.14 -5.07
CA PHE A 171 18.00 0.13 -6.51
C PHE A 171 17.61 1.58 -6.81
N LEU A 172 16.53 2.08 -6.19
CA LEU A 172 16.09 3.46 -6.37
C LEU A 172 17.12 4.48 -5.90
N ILE A 173 17.73 4.26 -4.73
CA ILE A 173 18.77 5.15 -4.20
C ILE A 173 19.97 5.19 -5.14
N VAL A 174 20.44 4.04 -5.62
CA VAL A 174 21.57 3.96 -6.56
C VAL A 174 21.20 4.61 -7.89
N ALA A 175 20.03 4.32 -8.44
CA ALA A 175 19.59 4.86 -9.73
C ALA A 175 19.46 6.39 -9.72
N VAL A 176 18.99 6.96 -8.60
CA VAL A 176 18.94 8.43 -8.42
C VAL A 176 20.34 9.01 -8.21
N SER A 177 21.17 8.36 -7.38
CA SER A 177 22.54 8.86 -7.10
C SER A 177 23.46 8.81 -8.31
N THR A 178 23.26 7.87 -9.23
CA THR A 178 24.03 7.76 -10.49
C THR A 178 23.48 8.63 -11.62
N GLY A 179 22.36 9.35 -11.41
CA GLY A 179 21.73 10.16 -12.44
C GLY A 179 20.99 9.37 -13.52
N PHE A 180 20.78 8.08 -13.31
CA PHE A 180 20.07 7.22 -14.28
C PHE A 180 18.56 7.55 -14.39
N LEU A 181 17.99 8.13 -13.33
CA LEU A 181 16.57 8.51 -13.21
C LEU A 181 16.40 10.02 -12.98
N SER A 182 17.39 10.84 -13.30
CA SER A 182 17.28 12.30 -13.22
C SER A 182 16.74 12.91 -14.51
#